data_816404bb684136a0f77a295b49d3a0ef
#
_entry.id   816404bb684136a0f77a295b49d3a0ef
#
_cell.length_a   1.000
_cell.length_b   1.000
_cell.length_c   1.000
_cell.angle_alpha   90.00
_cell.angle_beta   90.00
_cell.angle_gamma   90.00
#
_symmetry.space_group_name_H-M   'P 1'
#
loop_
_entity.id
_entity.type
_entity.pdbx_description
1 polymer ?
#
loop_
_entity_poly.entity_id
_entity_poly.type
_entity_poly.pdbx_seq_one_letter_code
_entity_poly.pdbx_strand_id
1 'polypeptide(L)'
;LNHYAYGSVCEAIYTRIAGLQCVAPGFKKAIVAPHPDGRLGRIHLRHESAAGVWEAGWEIQPDGRIVLNITVPQGASAKVVLPDHPENLTLEAGPGAHSYVWTPTLDYRHPYGQEDALVEDARKNPQAAAILQAYLPPQWQGWALSAQEGEIMPLGQVKHHIGPEKWTEMMEKLRQVEA
;
A
#
# COMPACT_ATOMS: atom_id res chain seq x y z
N LEU A 1 6.00 -23.20 -20.95
CA LEU A 1 5.10 -23.53 -19.85
C LEU A 1 4.81 -22.25 -19.07
N ASN A 2 3.60 -21.67 -19.27
CA ASN A 2 3.16 -20.53 -18.49
C ASN A 2 2.78 -21.00 -17.10
N HIS A 3 3.49 -20.52 -16.07
CA HIS A 3 3.14 -20.78 -14.70
C HIS A 3 1.84 -20.01 -14.37
N TYR A 4 0.83 -20.69 -13.86
CA TYR A 4 -0.44 -20.09 -13.40
C TYR A 4 -0.22 -18.92 -12.41
N ALA A 5 0.83 -19.01 -11.61
CA ALA A 5 1.21 -17.97 -10.66
C ALA A 5 1.41 -16.56 -11.28
N TYR A 6 1.81 -16.46 -12.54
CA TYR A 6 1.98 -15.16 -13.19
C TYR A 6 0.64 -14.43 -13.42
N GLY A 7 -0.47 -15.17 -13.56
CA GLY A 7 -1.80 -14.57 -13.68
C GLY A 7 -2.33 -13.98 -12.37
N SER A 8 -1.94 -14.53 -11.23
CA SER A 8 -2.41 -14.08 -9.92
C SER A 8 -1.88 -12.69 -9.51
N VAL A 9 -0.75 -12.26 -10.09
CA VAL A 9 -0.21 -10.90 -9.86
C VAL A 9 -1.20 -9.84 -10.36
N CYS A 10 -1.79 -10.04 -11.54
CA CYS A 10 -2.79 -9.11 -12.08
C CYS A 10 -4.01 -9.03 -11.16
N GLU A 11 -4.49 -10.15 -10.64
CA GLU A 11 -5.60 -10.18 -9.68
C GLU A 11 -5.26 -9.37 -8.41
N ALA A 12 -4.06 -9.51 -7.87
CA ALA A 12 -3.62 -8.75 -6.71
C ALA A 12 -3.55 -7.24 -6.98
N ILE A 13 -3.10 -6.83 -8.18
CA ILE A 13 -3.10 -5.42 -8.59
C ILE A 13 -4.53 -4.87 -8.62
N TYR A 14 -5.47 -5.61 -9.20
CA TYR A 14 -6.87 -5.21 -9.30
C TYR A 14 -7.54 -5.15 -7.93
N THR A 15 -7.48 -6.27 -7.18
CA THR A 15 -8.29 -6.45 -5.98
C THR A 15 -7.69 -5.83 -4.72
N ARG A 16 -6.37 -5.73 -4.65
CA ARG A 16 -5.68 -5.16 -3.49
C ARG A 16 -5.17 -3.76 -3.77
N ILE A 17 -4.25 -3.60 -4.74
CA ILE A 17 -3.57 -2.31 -4.91
C ILE A 17 -4.57 -1.24 -5.37
N ALA A 18 -5.29 -1.46 -6.47
CA ALA A 18 -6.36 -0.57 -6.92
C ALA A 18 -7.65 -0.72 -6.09
N GLY A 19 -7.85 -1.88 -5.46
CA GLY A 19 -8.94 -2.16 -4.54
C GLY A 19 -10.26 -2.52 -5.18
N LEU A 20 -10.34 -2.72 -6.50
CA LEU A 20 -11.59 -3.03 -7.19
C LEU A 20 -11.92 -4.53 -7.10
N GLN A 21 -12.96 -4.88 -6.36
CA GLN A 21 -13.39 -6.26 -6.11
C GLN A 21 -14.81 -6.49 -6.58
N CYS A 22 -15.03 -7.57 -7.34
CA CYS A 22 -16.36 -8.00 -7.78
C CYS A 22 -17.13 -8.66 -6.62
N VAL A 23 -18.33 -8.15 -6.33
CA VAL A 23 -19.23 -8.71 -5.28
C VAL A 23 -20.44 -9.38 -5.88
N ALA A 24 -20.90 -8.95 -7.06
CA ALA A 24 -22.03 -9.57 -7.75
C ALA A 24 -21.68 -9.88 -9.21
N PRO A 25 -22.28 -10.93 -9.79
CA PRO A 25 -21.99 -11.35 -11.17
C PRO A 25 -22.04 -10.19 -12.16
N GLY A 26 -21.08 -10.15 -13.07
CA GLY A 26 -20.96 -9.13 -14.10
C GLY A 26 -20.55 -7.75 -13.56
N PHE A 27 -20.01 -7.66 -12.35
CA PHE A 27 -19.64 -6.39 -11.69
C PHE A 27 -20.83 -5.43 -11.49
N LYS A 28 -22.05 -5.96 -11.28
CA LYS A 28 -23.19 -5.12 -10.91
C LYS A 28 -23.06 -4.51 -9.53
N LYS A 29 -22.29 -5.15 -8.65
CA LYS A 29 -21.86 -4.58 -7.36
C LYS A 29 -20.37 -4.84 -7.17
N ALA A 30 -19.66 -3.83 -6.71
CA ALA A 30 -18.24 -3.90 -6.40
C ALA A 30 -17.94 -3.34 -5.00
N ILE A 31 -16.80 -3.74 -4.46
CA ILE A 31 -16.14 -3.02 -3.37
C ILE A 31 -14.94 -2.31 -3.97
N VAL A 32 -14.74 -1.04 -3.60
CA VAL A 32 -13.53 -0.29 -3.88
C VAL A 32 -12.86 0.01 -2.56
N ALA A 33 -11.80 -0.75 -2.26
CA ALA A 33 -11.04 -0.69 -1.03
C ALA A 33 -9.54 -0.74 -1.36
N PRO A 34 -8.93 0.37 -1.78
CA PRO A 34 -7.54 0.40 -2.21
C PRO A 34 -6.56 0.18 -1.05
N HIS A 35 -5.36 -0.28 -1.38
CA HIS A 35 -4.22 -0.31 -0.49
C HIS A 35 -3.13 0.62 -1.05
N PRO A 36 -3.13 1.90 -0.68
CA PRO A 36 -2.11 2.84 -1.10
C PRO A 36 -0.72 2.41 -0.63
N ASP A 37 0.29 2.73 -1.43
CA ASP A 37 1.68 2.45 -1.13
C ASP A 37 2.54 3.62 -1.63
N GLY A 38 3.32 4.23 -0.74
CA GLY A 38 4.17 5.38 -1.04
C GLY A 38 5.18 5.12 -2.14
N ARG A 39 5.65 3.87 -2.27
CA ARG A 39 6.60 3.45 -3.30
C ARG A 39 5.99 3.47 -4.72
N LEU A 40 4.67 3.30 -4.83
CA LEU A 40 3.93 3.42 -6.09
C LEU A 40 3.49 4.87 -6.34
N GLY A 41 3.14 5.59 -5.27
CA GLY A 41 2.63 6.95 -5.31
C GLY A 41 1.24 7.07 -5.93
N ARG A 42 0.95 6.33 -6.99
CA ARG A 42 -0.36 6.34 -7.66
C ARG A 42 -0.60 5.06 -8.45
N ILE A 43 -1.90 4.78 -8.69
CA ILE A 43 -2.36 3.77 -9.65
C ILE A 43 -3.64 4.25 -10.33
N HIS A 44 -3.82 3.85 -11.57
CA HIS A 44 -5.09 3.97 -12.29
C HIS A 44 -5.41 2.64 -12.97
N LEU A 45 -6.61 2.15 -12.71
CA LEU A 45 -7.15 0.91 -13.26
C LEU A 45 -8.38 1.21 -14.10
N ARG A 46 -8.47 0.58 -15.27
CA ARG A 46 -9.68 0.53 -16.11
C ARG A 46 -10.06 -0.92 -16.34
N HIS A 47 -11.30 -1.27 -16.02
CA HIS A 47 -11.84 -2.63 -16.13
C HIS A 47 -13.14 -2.65 -16.94
N GLU A 48 -13.14 -3.41 -18.03
CA GLU A 48 -14.35 -3.67 -18.82
C GLU A 48 -15.10 -4.88 -18.28
N SER A 49 -16.33 -4.68 -17.85
CA SER A 49 -17.20 -5.72 -17.31
C SER A 49 -18.52 -5.83 -18.07
N ALA A 50 -19.32 -6.84 -17.75
CA ALA A 50 -20.66 -6.95 -18.29
C ALA A 50 -21.60 -5.80 -17.84
N ALA A 51 -21.32 -5.14 -16.71
CA ALA A 51 -22.05 -3.96 -16.26
C ALA A 51 -21.58 -2.67 -16.94
N GLY A 52 -20.46 -2.70 -17.68
CA GLY A 52 -19.84 -1.54 -18.30
C GLY A 52 -18.41 -1.32 -17.80
N VAL A 53 -17.89 -0.12 -18.06
CA VAL A 53 -16.53 0.26 -17.71
C VAL A 53 -16.47 0.78 -16.29
N TRP A 54 -15.62 0.17 -15.48
CA TRP A 54 -15.20 0.62 -14.17
C TRP A 54 -13.85 1.31 -14.28
N GLU A 55 -13.67 2.39 -13.54
CA GLU A 55 -12.36 2.97 -13.29
C GLU A 55 -12.17 3.13 -11.80
N ALA A 56 -10.96 2.84 -11.33
CA ALA A 56 -10.55 3.05 -9.95
C ALA A 56 -9.07 3.44 -9.92
N GLY A 57 -8.75 4.51 -9.20
CA GLY A 57 -7.38 4.95 -9.09
C GLY A 57 -7.18 5.86 -7.89
N TRP A 58 -6.04 5.75 -7.27
CA TRP A 58 -5.66 6.61 -6.15
C TRP A 58 -4.29 7.25 -6.40
N GLU A 59 -4.07 8.37 -5.74
CA GLU A 59 -2.83 9.12 -5.77
C GLU A 59 -2.55 9.72 -4.40
N ILE A 60 -1.31 9.56 -3.94
CA ILE A 60 -0.80 10.20 -2.72
C ILE A 60 -0.31 11.59 -3.08
N GLN A 61 -0.87 12.60 -2.46
CA GLN A 61 -0.53 13.99 -2.71
C GLN A 61 0.73 14.40 -1.93
N PRO A 62 1.47 15.44 -2.37
CA PRO A 62 2.65 15.94 -1.67
C PRO A 62 2.41 16.33 -0.21
N ASP A 63 1.17 16.70 0.14
CA ASP A 63 0.77 17.01 1.51
C ASP A 63 0.34 15.79 2.35
N GLY A 64 0.44 14.58 1.77
CA GLY A 64 0.10 13.32 2.43
C GLY A 64 -1.37 12.91 2.32
N ARG A 65 -2.25 13.74 1.74
CA ARG A 65 -3.62 13.34 1.45
C ARG A 65 -3.66 12.30 0.36
N ILE A 66 -4.69 11.46 0.40
CA ILE A 66 -4.98 10.51 -0.67
C ILE A 66 -6.20 11.01 -1.45
N VAL A 67 -6.10 10.95 -2.77
CA VAL A 67 -7.22 11.18 -3.70
C VAL A 67 -7.58 9.84 -4.32
N LEU A 68 -8.82 9.39 -4.15
CA LEU A 68 -9.39 8.21 -4.81
C LEU A 68 -10.43 8.66 -5.82
N ASN A 69 -10.22 8.33 -7.09
CA ASN A 69 -11.18 8.58 -8.16
C ASN A 69 -11.75 7.25 -8.64
N ILE A 70 -13.07 7.16 -8.77
CA ILE A 70 -13.76 5.98 -9.28
C ILE A 70 -14.82 6.37 -10.32
N THR A 71 -15.05 5.50 -11.28
CA THR A 71 -16.16 5.57 -12.21
C THR A 71 -16.97 4.30 -12.08
N VAL A 72 -18.25 4.44 -11.73
CA VAL A 72 -19.22 3.34 -11.59
C VAL A 72 -20.11 3.32 -12.83
N PRO A 73 -20.22 2.20 -13.56
CA PRO A 73 -21.07 2.13 -14.77
C PRO A 73 -22.56 2.21 -14.44
N GLN A 74 -23.37 2.53 -15.43
CA GLN A 74 -24.82 2.60 -15.30
C GLN A 74 -25.41 1.25 -14.88
N GLY A 75 -26.32 1.26 -13.88
CA GLY A 75 -26.93 0.06 -13.34
C GLY A 75 -26.06 -0.75 -12.37
N ALA A 76 -24.89 -0.22 -12.02
CA ALA A 76 -24.02 -0.80 -11.00
C ALA A 76 -23.92 0.10 -9.74
N SER A 77 -23.35 -0.44 -8.67
CA SER A 77 -23.05 0.29 -7.43
C SER A 77 -21.76 -0.18 -6.80
N ALA A 78 -21.11 0.68 -6.03
CA ALA A 78 -19.92 0.35 -5.26
C ALA A 78 -20.08 0.67 -3.78
N LYS A 79 -19.52 -0.18 -2.94
CA LYS A 79 -19.18 0.13 -1.57
C LYS A 79 -17.74 0.62 -1.54
N VAL A 80 -17.50 1.85 -1.11
CA VAL A 80 -16.19 2.48 -1.08
C VAL A 80 -15.68 2.51 0.35
N VAL A 81 -14.50 1.92 0.57
CA VAL A 81 -13.81 1.94 1.86
C VAL A 81 -12.58 2.83 1.71
N LEU A 82 -12.49 3.85 2.55
CA LEU A 82 -11.32 4.74 2.58
C LEU A 82 -10.33 4.20 3.61
N PRO A 83 -9.20 3.61 3.19
CA PRO A 83 -8.25 2.99 4.11
C PRO A 83 -7.62 4.05 5.03
N ASP A 84 -7.41 3.66 6.28
CA ASP A 84 -6.81 4.50 7.32
C ASP A 84 -7.46 5.89 7.46
N HIS A 85 -8.72 6.01 7.04
CA HIS A 85 -9.53 7.18 7.35
C HIS A 85 -9.77 7.23 8.87
N PRO A 86 -9.59 8.38 9.54
CA PRO A 86 -9.73 8.49 11.00
C PRO A 86 -11.06 7.97 11.56
N GLU A 87 -12.12 8.06 10.76
CA GLU A 87 -13.47 7.60 11.12
C GLU A 87 -13.81 6.20 10.57
N ASN A 88 -12.86 5.46 9.97
CA ASN A 88 -13.08 4.18 9.29
C ASN A 88 -14.25 4.24 8.29
N LEU A 89 -14.23 5.27 7.45
CA LEU A 89 -15.36 5.66 6.62
C LEU A 89 -15.64 4.64 5.51
N THR A 90 -16.90 4.24 5.42
CA THR A 90 -17.43 3.42 4.33
C THR A 90 -18.61 4.15 3.70
N LEU A 91 -18.59 4.27 2.37
CA LEU A 91 -19.55 5.03 1.59
C LEU A 91 -20.20 4.17 0.51
N GLU A 92 -21.37 4.56 0.05
CA GLU A 92 -22.03 3.96 -1.11
C GLU A 92 -21.90 4.91 -2.31
N ALA A 93 -21.52 4.35 -3.46
CA ALA A 93 -21.43 5.08 -4.72
C ALA A 93 -22.35 4.46 -5.77
N GLY A 94 -23.28 5.27 -6.29
CA GLY A 94 -24.10 4.95 -7.43
C GLY A 94 -23.37 5.19 -8.76
N PRO A 95 -24.07 5.04 -9.91
CA PRO A 95 -23.48 5.29 -11.22
C PRO A 95 -22.91 6.71 -11.38
N GLY A 96 -21.78 6.82 -12.08
CA GLY A 96 -21.10 8.08 -12.36
C GLY A 96 -19.67 8.14 -11.82
N ALA A 97 -19.08 9.31 -11.96
CA ALA A 97 -17.74 9.60 -11.45
C ALA A 97 -17.82 10.14 -10.01
N HIS A 98 -16.95 9.64 -9.16
CA HIS A 98 -16.84 10.07 -7.76
C HIS A 98 -15.36 10.31 -7.43
N SER A 99 -15.13 11.30 -6.56
CA SER A 99 -13.81 11.64 -6.07
C SER A 99 -13.87 11.79 -4.55
N TYR A 100 -12.94 11.13 -3.85
CA TYR A 100 -12.82 11.17 -2.40
C TYR A 100 -11.41 11.66 -2.04
N VAL A 101 -11.33 12.55 -1.06
CA VAL A 101 -10.07 13.10 -0.59
C VAL A 101 -10.05 13.02 0.93
N TRP A 102 -8.99 12.41 1.49
CA TRP A 102 -8.84 12.34 2.95
C TRP A 102 -7.37 12.39 3.37
N THR A 103 -7.16 12.70 4.64
CA THR A 103 -5.85 12.57 5.28
C THR A 103 -5.84 11.24 6.05
N PRO A 104 -5.02 10.25 5.65
CA PRO A 104 -4.94 8.99 6.35
C PRO A 104 -4.26 9.15 7.71
N THR A 105 -4.50 8.21 8.62
CA THR A 105 -3.81 8.14 9.91
C THR A 105 -2.36 7.68 9.79
N LEU A 106 -2.04 6.95 8.69
CA LEU A 106 -0.68 6.55 8.33
C LEU A 106 -0.10 7.51 7.29
N ASP A 107 1.16 7.86 7.44
CA ASP A 107 1.85 8.65 6.42
C ASP A 107 2.49 7.72 5.37
N TYR A 108 1.78 7.52 4.27
CA TYR A 108 2.23 6.68 3.16
C TYR A 108 3.44 7.20 2.40
N ARG A 109 3.83 8.48 2.58
CA ARG A 109 5.06 9.05 1.98
C ARG A 109 6.32 8.53 2.64
N HIS A 110 6.19 8.03 3.87
CA HIS A 110 7.29 7.52 4.69
C HIS A 110 7.09 6.03 5.03
N PRO A 111 7.18 5.15 4.02
CA PRO A 111 6.81 3.75 4.16
C PRO A 111 7.74 2.96 5.10
N TYR A 112 8.97 3.46 5.32
CA TYR A 112 9.98 2.73 6.11
C TYR A 112 9.79 2.87 7.61
N GLY A 113 8.93 3.76 8.08
CA GLY A 113 8.67 4.00 9.51
C GLY A 113 7.56 3.12 10.11
N GLN A 114 7.21 1.99 9.48
CA GLN A 114 6.17 1.06 9.90
C GLN A 114 6.78 -0.28 10.31
N GLU A 115 6.16 -0.99 11.26
CA GLU A 115 6.69 -2.30 11.73
C GLU A 115 6.62 -3.39 10.65
N ASP A 116 5.71 -3.30 9.73
CA ASP A 116 5.54 -4.19 8.58
C ASP A 116 6.36 -3.79 7.34
N ALA A 117 7.05 -2.63 7.39
CA ALA A 117 7.97 -2.24 6.34
C ALA A 117 9.05 -3.31 6.15
N LEU A 118 9.36 -3.63 4.91
CA LEU A 118 10.34 -4.68 4.61
C LEU A 118 11.76 -4.16 4.71
N VAL A 119 12.63 -4.89 5.41
CA VAL A 119 14.06 -4.59 5.46
C VAL A 119 14.67 -4.52 4.06
N GLU A 120 14.22 -5.39 3.16
CA GLU A 120 14.67 -5.41 1.77
C GLU A 120 14.37 -4.10 1.04
N ASP A 121 13.21 -3.50 1.24
CA ASP A 121 12.85 -2.24 0.61
C ASP A 121 13.58 -1.06 1.26
N ALA A 122 13.67 -1.05 2.59
CA ALA A 122 14.39 -0.02 3.32
C ALA A 122 15.89 0.02 2.94
N ARG A 123 16.52 -1.12 2.70
CA ARG A 123 17.93 -1.16 2.27
C ARG A 123 18.19 -0.61 0.87
N LYS A 124 17.17 -0.59 -0.01
CA LYS A 124 17.28 -0.01 -1.37
C LYS A 124 17.30 1.52 -1.33
N ASN A 125 16.76 2.11 -0.26
CA ASN A 125 16.84 3.55 -0.03
C ASN A 125 18.12 3.87 0.76
N PRO A 126 19.06 4.71 0.24
CA PRO A 126 20.35 4.96 0.87
C PRO A 126 20.25 5.55 2.30
N GLN A 127 19.24 6.38 2.57
CA GLN A 127 19.05 6.99 3.88
C GLN A 127 18.51 5.96 4.89
N ALA A 128 17.52 5.17 4.49
CA ALA A 128 16.99 4.09 5.34
C ALA A 128 18.05 3.01 5.59
N ALA A 129 18.84 2.64 4.58
CA ALA A 129 19.94 1.69 4.74
C ALA A 129 20.98 2.16 5.76
N ALA A 130 21.37 3.45 5.73
CA ALA A 130 22.29 4.04 6.71
C ALA A 130 21.73 3.99 8.13
N ILE A 131 20.44 4.25 8.31
CA ILE A 131 19.76 4.14 9.60
C ILE A 131 19.79 2.69 10.09
N LEU A 132 19.39 1.74 9.26
CA LEU A 132 19.43 0.31 9.60
C LEU A 132 20.84 -0.12 10.02
N GLN A 133 21.87 0.30 9.28
CA GLN A 133 23.26 -0.02 9.59
C GLN A 133 23.70 0.54 10.96
N ALA A 134 23.21 1.71 11.35
CA ALA A 134 23.58 2.34 12.62
C ALA A 134 22.93 1.66 13.84
N TYR A 135 21.75 1.08 13.69
CA TYR A 135 20.95 0.54 14.80
C TYR A 135 20.96 -0.99 14.91
N LEU A 136 21.16 -1.70 13.79
CA LEU A 136 21.19 -3.16 13.81
C LEU A 136 22.46 -3.69 14.50
N PRO A 137 22.35 -4.77 15.29
CA PRO A 137 23.51 -5.43 15.87
C PRO A 137 24.51 -5.88 14.79
N PRO A 138 25.83 -5.92 15.06
CA PRO A 138 26.85 -6.24 14.07
C PRO A 138 26.61 -7.56 13.32
N GLN A 139 26.09 -8.57 14.00
CA GLN A 139 25.75 -9.86 13.39
C GLN A 139 24.60 -9.80 12.39
N TRP A 140 23.76 -8.76 12.49
CA TRP A 140 22.62 -8.54 11.60
C TRP A 140 22.93 -7.55 10.47
N GLN A 141 23.93 -6.68 10.65
CA GLN A 141 24.31 -5.67 9.65
C GLN A 141 24.68 -6.31 8.31
N GLY A 142 25.54 -7.35 8.34
CA GLY A 142 25.93 -8.06 7.14
C GLY A 142 24.78 -8.74 6.43
N TRP A 143 23.87 -9.36 7.20
CA TRP A 143 22.72 -10.04 6.68
C TRP A 143 21.64 -9.06 6.16
N ALA A 144 21.25 -8.05 6.94
CA ALA A 144 20.24 -7.08 6.53
C ALA A 144 20.67 -6.24 5.31
N LEU A 145 21.98 -6.02 5.13
CA LEU A 145 22.52 -5.26 4.02
C LEU A 145 22.90 -6.12 2.80
N SER A 146 23.06 -7.44 3.00
CA SER A 146 23.46 -8.40 1.95
C SER A 146 22.42 -9.49 1.67
N ALA A 147 21.22 -9.39 2.25
CA ALA A 147 20.16 -10.38 2.07
C ALA A 147 19.95 -10.70 0.60
N GLN A 148 19.85 -12.00 0.29
CA GLN A 148 19.60 -12.45 -1.06
C GLN A 148 18.23 -11.98 -1.53
N GLU A 149 18.06 -11.72 -2.81
CA GLU A 149 16.75 -11.39 -3.39
C GLU A 149 15.73 -12.47 -3.04
N GLY A 150 14.62 -12.07 -2.42
CA GLY A 150 13.51 -12.96 -2.06
C GLY A 150 13.32 -13.22 -0.57
N GLU A 151 14.19 -12.75 0.30
CA GLU A 151 13.93 -12.78 1.75
C GLU A 151 13.03 -11.61 2.15
N ILE A 152 11.79 -11.92 2.53
CA ILE A 152 10.81 -10.95 3.00
C ILE A 152 10.88 -10.90 4.52
N MET A 153 11.48 -9.85 5.10
CA MET A 153 11.52 -9.66 6.54
C MET A 153 10.95 -8.30 6.94
N PRO A 154 9.82 -8.29 7.67
CA PRO A 154 9.31 -7.08 8.29
C PRO A 154 10.28 -6.52 9.36
N LEU A 155 10.41 -5.20 9.42
CA LEU A 155 11.23 -4.51 10.43
C LEU A 155 10.86 -4.91 11.86
N GLY A 156 9.57 -5.17 12.13
CA GLY A 156 9.10 -5.61 13.44
C GLY A 156 9.79 -6.87 13.97
N GLN A 157 10.33 -7.73 13.10
CA GLN A 157 11.08 -8.92 13.54
C GLN A 157 12.41 -8.56 14.20
N VAL A 158 13.04 -7.44 13.85
CA VAL A 158 14.30 -6.99 14.48
C VAL A 158 14.10 -6.30 15.82
N LYS A 159 12.88 -5.93 16.19
CA LYS A 159 12.52 -5.21 17.42
C LYS A 159 13.10 -5.88 18.68
N HIS A 160 12.98 -7.20 18.75
CA HIS A 160 13.44 -7.98 19.90
C HIS A 160 14.96 -8.03 20.04
N HIS A 161 15.71 -7.68 18.99
CA HIS A 161 17.17 -7.78 18.97
C HIS A 161 17.90 -6.49 19.27
N ILE A 162 17.19 -5.33 19.24
CA ILE A 162 17.82 -4.01 19.42
C ILE A 162 17.38 -3.25 20.68
N GLY A 163 16.42 -3.80 21.40
CA GLY A 163 15.88 -3.18 22.62
C GLY A 163 14.93 -2.01 22.36
N PRO A 164 14.05 -1.68 23.32
CA PRO A 164 12.91 -0.79 23.09
C PRO A 164 13.31 0.66 22.79
N GLU A 165 14.31 1.19 23.48
CA GLU A 165 14.76 2.60 23.28
C GLU A 165 15.36 2.81 21.90
N LYS A 166 16.31 1.95 21.51
CA LYS A 166 16.94 2.00 20.18
C LYS A 166 15.93 1.72 19.06
N TRP A 167 14.97 0.84 19.32
CA TRP A 167 13.87 0.58 18.38
C TRP A 167 13.06 1.85 18.12
N THR A 168 12.63 2.54 19.19
CA THR A 168 11.84 3.77 19.07
C THR A 168 12.61 4.85 18.29
N GLU A 169 13.89 5.07 18.63
CA GLU A 169 14.73 6.04 17.95
C GLU A 169 14.96 5.71 16.46
N MET A 170 15.21 4.43 16.16
CA MET A 170 15.35 3.96 14.77
C MET A 170 14.07 4.22 13.97
N MET A 171 12.91 3.86 14.51
CA MET A 171 11.63 4.03 13.83
C MET A 171 11.27 5.50 13.64
N GLU A 172 11.59 6.37 14.59
CA GLU A 172 11.41 7.82 14.44
C GLU A 172 12.23 8.38 13.27
N LYS A 173 13.49 7.94 13.13
CA LYS A 173 14.34 8.34 12.00
C LYS A 173 13.84 7.78 10.68
N LEU A 174 13.42 6.52 10.65
CA LEU A 174 12.86 5.90 9.43
C LEU A 174 11.56 6.57 8.96
N ARG A 175 10.73 7.09 9.88
CA ARG A 175 9.52 7.86 9.54
C ARG A 175 9.80 9.18 8.82
N GLN A 176 11.03 9.66 8.85
CA GLN A 176 11.44 10.89 8.17
C GLN A 176 12.06 10.63 6.78
N VAL A 177 12.26 9.36 6.43
CA VAL A 177 12.81 8.98 5.13
C VAL A 177 11.66 8.90 4.12
N GLU A 178 11.78 9.68 3.06
CA GLU A 178 10.83 9.65 1.94
C GLU A 178 11.01 8.37 1.09
N ALA A 179 9.93 7.97 0.40
CA ALA A 179 9.87 6.77 -0.44
C ALA A 179 10.78 6.83 -1.67
#